data_7fcc1dcaf30d8b02e557e4c5899053c6
#
_entry.id   7fcc1dcaf30d8b02e557e4c5899053c6
#
_cell.length_a   1.000
_cell.length_b   1.000
_cell.length_c   1.000
_cell.angle_alpha   90.00
_cell.angle_beta   90.00
_cell.angle_gamma   90.00
#
_symmetry.space_group_name_H-M   'P 1'
#
loop_
_entity.id
_entity.type
_entity.pdbx_description
1 polymer ?
#
loop_
_entity_poly.entity_id
_entity_poly.type
_entity_poly.pdbx_seq_one_letter_code
_entity_poly.pdbx_strand_id
1 'polypeptide(L)'
;MADGSEDFPPRLRRGRVAPRNLEWLLAVLPAFPLVLLVLRLWYAGRQDTQTLLLLVQHVSPLGLLSSVLITGMWIIPAVVLLLRVLSALYLVSARRSSLLVRAADRIPDWVLVVAVAVALLAWQLRFLPTLLMLTLAVLGLTVRERGHRRSAVRFVGVVLPLLAAVACYVLLAPAIADAMRERDPVALLLLAMPPGLGVLLTGPVPRASAWVISHGIALLAALVLPVVVGVVFLRVPVLPLVAVETTGEDGLPPVVVGYTIAVDDRTTTFLSTEGTVRFVANDHLGAQTLCPDPAEIPHSRVDLYGWYVEESMISWLAPERAPTPDDPRCQGRRASE
;
A
#
# COMPACT_ATOMS: atom_id res chain seq x y z
N MET A 1 -16.91 -55.21 -9.21
CA MET A 1 -17.64 -53.91 -9.21
C MET A 1 -17.79 -53.49 -7.79
N ALA A 2 -16.86 -52.76 -7.24
CA ALA A 2 -16.93 -52.21 -5.88
C ALA A 2 -17.17 -50.70 -6.03
N ASP A 3 -18.34 -50.30 -5.60
CA ASP A 3 -18.83 -48.92 -5.60
C ASP A 3 -18.11 -48.17 -4.50
N GLY A 4 -17.14 -47.38 -4.90
CA GLY A 4 -16.35 -46.49 -4.04
C GLY A 4 -17.04 -45.14 -3.90
N SER A 5 -18.19 -45.08 -3.24
CA SER A 5 -18.74 -43.82 -2.74
C SER A 5 -17.87 -43.36 -1.57
N GLU A 6 -16.85 -42.53 -1.87
CA GLU A 6 -16.11 -41.77 -0.84
C GLU A 6 -17.11 -40.83 -0.14
N ASP A 7 -17.58 -41.26 1.03
CA ASP A 7 -18.33 -40.44 1.98
C ASP A 7 -17.54 -39.18 2.30
N PHE A 8 -17.97 -38.05 1.75
CA PHE A 8 -17.53 -36.73 2.21
C PHE A 8 -18.00 -36.55 3.65
N PRO A 9 -17.09 -36.28 4.60
CA PRO A 9 -17.49 -36.07 5.99
C PRO A 9 -18.49 -34.92 6.07
N PRO A 10 -19.57 -35.06 6.88
CA PRO A 10 -20.59 -34.02 7.02
C PRO A 10 -19.97 -32.71 7.46
N ARG A 11 -20.41 -31.62 6.84
CA ARG A 11 -20.01 -30.24 7.15
C ARG A 11 -19.95 -30.05 8.66
N LEU A 12 -18.75 -29.89 9.21
CA LEU A 12 -18.50 -29.70 10.62
C LEU A 12 -19.43 -28.59 11.14
N ARG A 13 -20.36 -28.99 12.03
CA ARG A 13 -21.27 -28.06 12.72
C ARG A 13 -20.48 -26.90 13.26
N ARG A 14 -20.82 -25.68 12.80
CA ARG A 14 -20.29 -24.42 13.27
C ARG A 14 -20.54 -24.29 14.77
N GLY A 15 -19.57 -24.70 15.57
CA GLY A 15 -19.53 -24.32 16.98
C GLY A 15 -19.41 -22.79 17.06
N ARG A 16 -20.43 -22.12 17.55
CA ARG A 16 -20.38 -20.72 17.96
C ARG A 16 -19.35 -20.59 19.07
N VAL A 17 -18.12 -20.29 18.73
CA VAL A 17 -17.14 -19.82 19.72
C VAL A 17 -17.37 -18.32 19.86
N ALA A 18 -17.67 -17.90 21.08
CA ALA A 18 -17.99 -16.51 21.44
C ALA A 18 -16.93 -15.51 20.92
N PRO A 19 -17.34 -14.36 20.36
CA PRO A 19 -16.46 -13.40 19.70
C PRO A 19 -15.68 -12.49 20.64
N ARG A 20 -15.53 -12.86 21.91
CA ARG A 20 -14.99 -11.99 22.97
C ARG A 20 -13.58 -11.45 22.74
N ASN A 21 -12.76 -12.12 21.93
CA ASN A 21 -11.37 -11.70 21.67
C ASN A 21 -11.20 -10.83 20.42
N LEU A 22 -12.27 -10.57 19.68
CA LEU A 22 -12.21 -9.72 18.47
C LEU A 22 -12.71 -8.29 18.73
N GLU A 23 -13.50 -8.09 19.78
CA GLU A 23 -14.11 -6.79 20.11
C GLU A 23 -13.06 -5.75 20.52
N TRP A 24 -12.05 -6.15 21.31
CA TRP A 24 -10.97 -5.25 21.67
C TRP A 24 -10.09 -4.87 20.46
N LEU A 25 -9.91 -5.79 19.50
CA LEU A 25 -9.13 -5.56 18.28
C LEU A 25 -9.87 -4.58 17.35
N LEU A 26 -11.21 -4.68 17.28
CA LEU A 26 -12.06 -3.73 16.58
C LEU A 26 -12.11 -2.36 17.29
N ALA A 27 -11.97 -2.33 18.62
CA ALA A 27 -11.89 -1.09 19.38
C ALA A 27 -10.52 -0.39 19.23
N VAL A 28 -9.42 -1.15 19.08
CA VAL A 28 -8.06 -0.61 18.92
C VAL A 28 -7.79 -0.23 17.46
N LEU A 29 -8.45 -0.87 16.49
CA LEU A 29 -8.23 -0.60 15.06
C LEU A 29 -8.42 0.89 14.68
N PRO A 30 -9.47 1.61 15.12
CA PRO A 30 -9.60 3.04 14.84
C PRO A 30 -8.62 3.92 15.60
N ALA A 31 -8.06 3.45 16.71
CA ALA A 31 -7.04 4.19 17.46
C ALA A 31 -5.66 4.15 16.78
N PHE A 32 -5.36 3.11 16.01
CA PHE A 32 -4.06 2.93 15.36
C PHE A 32 -3.71 4.07 14.38
N PRO A 33 -4.60 4.51 13.46
CA PRO A 33 -4.34 5.67 12.61
C PRO A 33 -4.11 6.96 13.40
N LEU A 34 -4.85 7.16 14.51
CA LEU A 34 -4.67 8.32 15.38
C LEU A 34 -3.29 8.32 16.06
N VAL A 35 -2.85 7.17 16.56
CA VAL A 35 -1.50 7.03 17.14
C VAL A 35 -0.42 7.33 16.10
N LEU A 36 -0.56 6.79 14.89
CA LEU A 36 0.36 7.06 13.79
C LEU A 36 0.38 8.53 13.40
N LEU A 37 -0.78 9.18 13.40
CA LEU A 37 -0.89 10.62 13.14
C LEU A 37 -0.14 11.44 14.19
N VAL A 38 -0.40 11.18 15.48
CA VAL A 38 0.28 11.89 16.56
C VAL A 38 1.78 11.69 16.47
N LEU A 39 2.22 10.47 16.21
CA LEU A 39 3.64 10.14 16.03
C LEU A 39 4.25 10.89 14.84
N ARG A 40 3.52 11.03 13.74
CA ARG A 40 3.94 11.77 12.57
C ARG A 40 4.06 13.27 12.82
N LEU A 41 3.04 13.86 13.44
CA LEU A 41 3.05 15.28 13.79
C LEU A 41 4.18 15.58 14.79
N TRP A 42 4.42 14.66 15.73
CA TRP A 42 5.53 14.74 16.68
C TRP A 42 6.89 14.69 15.98
N TYR A 43 7.04 13.80 14.98
CA TYR A 43 8.25 13.73 14.17
C TYR A 43 8.43 14.98 13.30
N ALA A 44 7.37 15.49 12.67
CA ALA A 44 7.39 16.71 11.86
C ALA A 44 7.70 17.95 12.70
N GLY A 45 7.20 18.03 13.93
CA GLY A 45 7.50 19.08 14.90
C GLY A 45 8.85 18.94 15.60
N ARG A 46 9.75 18.08 15.10
CA ARG A 46 11.07 17.81 15.71
C ARG A 46 11.01 17.51 17.21
N GLN A 47 9.99 16.79 17.64
CA GLN A 47 9.77 16.38 19.03
C GLN A 47 9.42 17.55 19.98
N ASP A 48 9.08 18.72 19.45
CA ASP A 48 8.59 19.83 20.24
C ASP A 48 7.08 19.70 20.49
N THR A 49 6.70 19.67 21.78
CA THR A 49 5.32 19.49 22.20
C THR A 49 4.44 20.71 21.90
N GLN A 50 4.98 21.91 21.87
CA GLN A 50 4.22 23.13 21.55
C GLN A 50 3.86 23.15 20.06
N THR A 51 4.83 22.85 19.19
CA THR A 51 4.61 22.69 17.75
C THR A 51 3.61 21.57 17.45
N LEU A 52 3.66 20.45 18.20
CA LEU A 52 2.70 19.37 18.07
C LEU A 52 1.26 19.83 18.37
N LEU A 53 1.05 20.57 19.46
CA LEU A 53 -0.28 21.05 19.85
C LEU A 53 -0.86 21.98 18.77
N LEU A 54 -0.04 22.89 18.22
CA LEU A 54 -0.45 23.76 17.13
C LEU A 54 -0.84 22.96 15.86
N LEU A 55 -0.05 21.97 15.49
CA LEU A 55 -0.34 21.11 14.34
C LEU A 55 -1.63 20.32 14.53
N VAL A 56 -1.84 19.72 15.70
CA VAL A 56 -3.06 18.93 16.00
C VAL A 56 -4.32 19.79 15.94
N GLN A 57 -4.27 21.05 16.38
CA GLN A 57 -5.43 21.95 16.35
C GLN A 57 -5.87 22.30 14.91
N HIS A 58 -4.95 22.35 13.95
CA HIS A 58 -5.21 22.81 12.59
C HIS A 58 -5.35 21.70 11.55
N VAL A 59 -5.08 20.43 11.92
CA VAL A 59 -5.26 19.31 10.99
C VAL A 59 -6.74 19.03 10.76
N SER A 60 -7.19 19.15 9.52
CA SER A 60 -8.58 18.87 9.17
C SER A 60 -8.94 17.38 9.31
N PRO A 61 -10.07 17.03 9.92
CA PRO A 61 -10.53 15.64 10.01
C PRO A 61 -10.73 14.98 8.62
N LEU A 62 -11.11 15.75 7.60
CA LEU A 62 -11.27 15.28 6.22
C LEU A 62 -9.93 14.94 5.57
N GLY A 63 -8.88 15.74 5.82
CA GLY A 63 -7.53 15.43 5.36
C GLY A 63 -6.99 14.13 5.95
N LEU A 64 -7.30 13.87 7.23
CA LEU A 64 -6.97 12.62 7.89
C LEU A 64 -7.71 11.43 7.29
N LEU A 65 -9.01 11.56 7.08
CA LEU A 65 -9.83 10.50 6.49
C LEU A 65 -9.33 10.14 5.09
N SER A 66 -9.02 11.14 4.26
CA SER A 66 -8.49 10.92 2.91
C SER A 66 -7.13 10.20 2.94
N SER A 67 -6.23 10.57 3.85
CA SER A 67 -4.93 9.90 4.03
C SER A 67 -5.10 8.43 4.45
N VAL A 68 -6.02 8.15 5.39
CA VAL A 68 -6.34 6.78 5.80
C VAL A 68 -6.95 5.97 4.65
N LEU A 69 -7.85 6.56 3.86
CA LEU A 69 -8.46 5.90 2.71
C LEU A 69 -7.42 5.58 1.63
N ILE A 70 -6.56 6.52 1.28
CA ILE A 70 -5.48 6.31 0.30
C ILE A 70 -4.55 5.19 0.78
N THR A 71 -4.11 5.24 2.04
CA THR A 71 -3.29 4.18 2.63
C THR A 71 -4.03 2.84 2.66
N GLY A 72 -5.32 2.85 2.97
CA GLY A 72 -6.19 1.68 2.97
C GLY A 72 -6.31 1.02 1.59
N MET A 73 -6.39 1.80 0.52
CA MET A 73 -6.44 1.28 -0.86
C MET A 73 -5.23 0.42 -1.22
N TRP A 74 -4.06 0.69 -0.62
CA TRP A 74 -2.86 -0.11 -0.82
C TRP A 74 -2.83 -1.38 0.01
N ILE A 75 -3.27 -1.31 1.25
CA ILE A 75 -3.05 -2.33 2.27
C ILE A 75 -4.19 -3.33 2.34
N ILE A 76 -5.43 -2.86 2.30
CA ILE A 76 -6.62 -3.72 2.45
C ILE A 76 -6.64 -4.84 1.39
N PRO A 77 -6.42 -4.57 0.09
CA PRO A 77 -6.37 -5.62 -0.92
C PRO A 77 -5.27 -6.64 -0.65
N ALA A 78 -4.07 -6.19 -0.23
CA ALA A 78 -2.96 -7.09 0.09
C ALA A 78 -3.32 -8.06 1.22
N VAL A 79 -3.90 -7.53 2.30
CA VAL A 79 -4.33 -8.33 3.46
C VAL A 79 -5.41 -9.34 3.07
N VAL A 80 -6.42 -8.90 2.33
CA VAL A 80 -7.53 -9.77 1.88
C VAL A 80 -7.02 -10.90 1.00
N LEU A 81 -6.20 -10.58 -0.01
CA LEU A 81 -5.65 -11.57 -0.94
C LEU A 81 -4.71 -12.55 -0.22
N LEU A 82 -3.80 -12.04 0.60
CA LEU A 82 -2.87 -12.87 1.35
C LEU A 82 -3.59 -13.81 2.31
N LEU A 83 -4.56 -13.29 3.07
CA LEU A 83 -5.36 -14.07 3.99
C LEU A 83 -6.12 -15.19 3.25
N ARG A 84 -6.69 -14.89 2.09
CA ARG A 84 -7.43 -15.86 1.27
C ARG A 84 -6.50 -16.96 0.71
N VAL A 85 -5.33 -16.58 0.17
CA VAL A 85 -4.35 -17.55 -0.34
C VAL A 85 -3.84 -18.48 0.77
N LEU A 86 -3.41 -17.89 1.90
CA LEU A 86 -2.83 -18.68 3.00
C LEU A 86 -3.86 -19.61 3.64
N SER A 87 -5.11 -19.15 3.77
CA SER A 87 -6.19 -19.99 4.32
C SER A 87 -6.56 -21.13 3.39
N ALA A 88 -6.68 -20.86 2.09
CA ALA A 88 -7.00 -21.88 1.09
C ALA A 88 -5.85 -22.89 0.94
N LEU A 89 -4.59 -22.43 0.92
CA LEU A 89 -3.42 -23.31 0.91
C LEU A 89 -3.39 -24.24 2.12
N TYR A 90 -3.65 -23.69 3.31
CA TYR A 90 -3.69 -24.47 4.55
C TYR A 90 -4.85 -25.49 4.54
N LEU A 91 -6.04 -25.06 4.12
CA LEU A 91 -7.23 -25.95 4.04
C LEU A 91 -7.00 -27.13 3.10
N VAL A 92 -6.47 -26.86 1.89
CA VAL A 92 -6.19 -27.90 0.88
C VAL A 92 -5.09 -28.86 1.34
N SER A 93 -4.06 -28.36 2.06
CA SER A 93 -2.89 -29.15 2.43
C SER A 93 -3.07 -29.87 3.77
N ALA A 94 -3.62 -29.22 4.79
CA ALA A 94 -3.72 -29.76 6.14
C ALA A 94 -5.09 -30.38 6.46
N ARG A 95 -6.12 -30.06 5.68
CA ARG A 95 -7.53 -30.47 5.90
C ARG A 95 -8.04 -30.21 7.32
N ARG A 96 -7.53 -29.16 7.97
CA ARG A 96 -7.91 -28.73 9.32
C ARG A 96 -8.34 -27.28 9.32
N SER A 97 -9.30 -26.95 10.20
CA SER A 97 -9.68 -25.55 10.44
C SER A 97 -8.64 -24.85 11.31
N SER A 98 -8.15 -23.69 10.91
CA SER A 98 -7.30 -22.79 11.69
C SER A 98 -8.00 -21.45 11.89
N LEU A 99 -7.42 -20.57 12.71
CA LEU A 99 -7.92 -19.20 12.87
C LEU A 99 -7.92 -18.46 11.52
N LEU A 100 -6.88 -18.68 10.68
CA LEU A 100 -6.76 -18.11 9.34
C LEU A 100 -7.93 -18.54 8.43
N VAL A 101 -8.27 -19.85 8.43
CA VAL A 101 -9.39 -20.37 7.64
C VAL A 101 -10.71 -19.75 8.10
N ARG A 102 -10.94 -19.69 9.42
CA ARG A 102 -12.16 -19.07 9.97
C ARG A 102 -12.27 -17.57 9.67
N ALA A 103 -11.15 -16.84 9.67
CA ALA A 103 -11.13 -15.43 9.29
C ALA A 103 -11.44 -15.26 7.80
N ALA A 104 -10.82 -16.07 6.93
CA ALA A 104 -11.05 -16.02 5.49
C ALA A 104 -12.47 -16.42 5.08
N ASP A 105 -13.09 -17.39 5.77
CA ASP A 105 -14.48 -17.82 5.51
C ASP A 105 -15.52 -16.72 5.77
N ARG A 106 -15.15 -15.68 6.53
CA ARG A 106 -16.03 -14.52 6.76
C ARG A 106 -15.99 -13.51 5.63
N ILE A 107 -14.99 -13.59 4.76
CA ILE A 107 -14.83 -12.68 3.63
C ILE A 107 -15.66 -13.23 2.47
N PRO A 108 -16.71 -12.54 2.03
CA PRO A 108 -17.51 -12.96 0.88
C PRO A 108 -16.70 -12.81 -0.42
N ASP A 109 -17.04 -13.63 -1.43
CA ASP A 109 -16.29 -13.68 -2.70
C ASP A 109 -16.29 -12.32 -3.45
N TRP A 110 -17.34 -11.52 -3.30
CA TRP A 110 -17.37 -10.18 -3.93
C TRP A 110 -16.30 -9.22 -3.37
N VAL A 111 -15.97 -9.32 -2.08
CA VAL A 111 -14.88 -8.52 -1.46
C VAL A 111 -13.55 -8.85 -2.12
N LEU A 112 -13.35 -10.13 -2.45
CA LEU A 112 -12.13 -10.55 -3.16
C LEU A 112 -12.05 -9.91 -4.56
N VAL A 113 -13.17 -9.89 -5.31
CA VAL A 113 -13.23 -9.26 -6.63
C VAL A 113 -12.93 -7.76 -6.53
N VAL A 114 -13.55 -7.09 -5.56
CA VAL A 114 -13.30 -5.66 -5.30
C VAL A 114 -11.85 -5.43 -4.90
N ALA A 115 -11.28 -6.28 -4.03
CA ALA A 115 -9.88 -6.16 -3.62
C ALA A 115 -8.92 -6.29 -4.81
N VAL A 116 -9.16 -7.24 -5.73
CA VAL A 116 -8.35 -7.40 -6.95
C VAL A 116 -8.49 -6.16 -7.86
N ALA A 117 -9.72 -5.65 -8.05
CA ALA A 117 -9.96 -4.48 -8.89
C ALA A 117 -9.28 -3.22 -8.31
N VAL A 118 -9.41 -2.98 -7.00
CA VAL A 118 -8.75 -1.86 -6.31
C VAL A 118 -7.23 -2.00 -6.38
N ALA A 119 -6.68 -3.20 -6.15
CA ALA A 119 -5.25 -3.44 -6.26
C ALA A 119 -4.74 -3.21 -7.69
N LEU A 120 -5.47 -3.67 -8.70
CA LEU A 120 -5.10 -3.47 -10.11
C LEU A 120 -4.99 -1.98 -10.46
N LEU A 121 -5.90 -1.17 -9.95
CA LEU A 121 -5.94 0.27 -10.23
C LEU A 121 -4.93 1.07 -9.39
N ALA A 122 -4.82 0.74 -8.09
CA ALA A 122 -4.06 1.54 -7.15
C ALA A 122 -2.59 1.11 -7.01
N TRP A 123 -2.26 -0.17 -7.25
CA TRP A 123 -0.91 -0.65 -7.04
C TRP A 123 0.02 -0.22 -8.19
N GLN A 124 1.27 0.00 -7.82
CA GLN A 124 2.34 0.33 -8.76
C GLN A 124 2.65 -0.87 -9.67
N LEU A 125 3.16 -0.60 -10.86
CA LEU A 125 3.52 -1.63 -11.86
C LEU A 125 4.35 -2.76 -11.26
N ARG A 126 5.33 -2.45 -10.40
CA ARG A 126 6.20 -3.44 -9.73
C ARG A 126 5.46 -4.48 -8.88
N PHE A 127 4.23 -4.19 -8.42
CA PHE A 127 3.41 -5.11 -7.62
C PHE A 127 2.41 -5.91 -8.47
N LEU A 128 2.19 -5.56 -9.74
CA LEU A 128 1.22 -6.25 -10.59
C LEU A 128 1.55 -7.74 -10.82
N PRO A 129 2.82 -8.17 -10.98
CA PRO A 129 3.15 -9.60 -11.05
C PRO A 129 2.73 -10.35 -9.79
N THR A 130 2.92 -9.74 -8.62
CA THR A 130 2.47 -10.31 -7.33
C THR A 130 0.95 -10.43 -7.29
N LEU A 131 0.22 -9.39 -7.70
CA LEU A 131 -1.24 -9.39 -7.77
C LEU A 131 -1.76 -10.51 -8.68
N LEU A 132 -1.19 -10.64 -9.87
CA LEU A 132 -1.57 -11.68 -10.82
C LEU A 132 -1.36 -13.08 -10.23
N MET A 133 -0.18 -13.34 -9.65
CA MET A 133 0.13 -14.63 -9.06
C MET A 133 -0.75 -14.95 -7.84
N LEU A 134 -1.02 -13.99 -6.97
CA LEU A 134 -1.95 -14.17 -5.84
C LEU A 134 -3.37 -14.46 -6.33
N THR A 135 -3.84 -13.75 -7.34
CA THR A 135 -5.19 -13.96 -7.92
C THR A 135 -5.31 -15.35 -8.53
N LEU A 136 -4.30 -15.80 -9.29
CA LEU A 136 -4.27 -17.15 -9.86
C LEU A 136 -4.16 -18.23 -8.78
N ALA A 137 -3.40 -17.97 -7.72
CA ALA A 137 -3.32 -18.90 -6.58
C ALA A 137 -4.68 -19.05 -5.90
N VAL A 138 -5.38 -17.93 -5.63
CA VAL A 138 -6.75 -17.97 -5.07
C VAL A 138 -7.68 -18.76 -5.99
N LEU A 139 -7.66 -18.47 -7.30
CA LEU A 139 -8.52 -19.14 -8.28
C LEU A 139 -8.24 -20.65 -8.33
N GLY A 140 -6.97 -21.04 -8.43
CA GLY A 140 -6.55 -22.44 -8.47
C GLY A 140 -6.94 -23.22 -7.21
N LEU A 141 -6.73 -22.64 -6.04
CA LEU A 141 -7.09 -23.24 -4.76
C LEU A 141 -8.62 -23.33 -4.59
N THR A 142 -9.37 -22.30 -4.99
CA THR A 142 -10.84 -22.29 -4.92
C THR A 142 -11.46 -23.34 -5.84
N VAL A 143 -10.97 -23.49 -7.08
CA VAL A 143 -11.42 -24.55 -8.00
C VAL A 143 -11.18 -25.94 -7.41
N ARG A 144 -10.08 -26.09 -6.70
CA ARG A 144 -9.74 -27.35 -6.02
C ARG A 144 -10.62 -27.62 -4.80
N GLU A 145 -10.90 -26.60 -3.98
CA GLU A 145 -11.81 -26.70 -2.82
C GLU A 145 -13.24 -27.10 -3.24
N ARG A 146 -13.70 -26.57 -4.38
CA ARG A 146 -15.05 -26.85 -4.92
C ARG A 146 -15.19 -28.22 -5.59
N GLY A 147 -14.11 -29.01 -5.65
CA GLY A 147 -14.17 -30.38 -6.17
C GLY A 147 -14.43 -30.47 -7.67
N HIS A 148 -13.98 -29.50 -8.46
CA HIS A 148 -14.13 -29.53 -9.92
C HIS A 148 -13.35 -30.69 -10.56
N ARG A 149 -13.67 -31.01 -11.83
CA ARG A 149 -13.01 -32.08 -12.60
C ARG A 149 -11.49 -31.97 -12.51
N ARG A 150 -10.80 -33.09 -12.41
CA ARG A 150 -9.32 -33.15 -12.31
C ARG A 150 -8.60 -32.37 -13.42
N SER A 151 -9.18 -32.35 -14.63
CA SER A 151 -8.64 -31.56 -15.75
C SER A 151 -8.69 -30.05 -15.49
N ALA A 152 -9.82 -29.56 -14.98
CA ALA A 152 -9.96 -28.13 -14.63
C ALA A 152 -9.01 -27.74 -13.48
N VAL A 153 -8.88 -28.60 -12.46
CA VAL A 153 -7.95 -28.36 -11.34
C VAL A 153 -6.49 -28.32 -11.83
N ARG A 154 -6.08 -29.21 -12.73
CA ARG A 154 -4.73 -29.19 -13.32
C ARG A 154 -4.51 -27.96 -14.19
N PHE A 155 -5.49 -27.60 -15.02
CA PHE A 155 -5.40 -26.45 -15.90
C PHE A 155 -5.27 -25.14 -15.09
N VAL A 156 -6.21 -24.87 -14.18
CA VAL A 156 -6.24 -23.62 -13.42
C VAL A 156 -5.16 -23.58 -12.32
N GLY A 157 -4.83 -24.76 -11.74
CA GLY A 157 -3.85 -24.81 -10.65
C GLY A 157 -2.39 -24.95 -11.08
N VAL A 158 -2.10 -25.34 -12.33
CA VAL A 158 -0.72 -25.56 -12.78
C VAL A 158 -0.46 -24.88 -14.14
N VAL A 159 -1.26 -25.18 -15.15
CA VAL A 159 -1.00 -24.72 -16.52
C VAL A 159 -1.16 -23.20 -16.61
N LEU A 160 -2.26 -22.67 -16.08
CA LEU A 160 -2.55 -21.24 -16.15
C LEU A 160 -1.52 -20.38 -15.38
N PRO A 161 -1.14 -20.71 -14.11
CA PRO A 161 -0.07 -19.98 -13.44
C PRO A 161 1.29 -20.07 -14.13
N LEU A 162 1.62 -21.22 -14.72
CA LEU A 162 2.86 -21.37 -15.46
C LEU A 162 2.87 -20.51 -16.73
N LEU A 163 1.79 -20.53 -17.51
CA LEU A 163 1.65 -19.67 -18.67
C LEU A 163 1.69 -18.17 -18.29
N ALA A 164 1.04 -17.81 -17.20
CA ALA A 164 1.06 -16.45 -16.69
C ALA A 164 2.48 -16.03 -16.23
N ALA A 165 3.21 -16.94 -15.58
CA ALA A 165 4.59 -16.68 -15.17
C ALA A 165 5.51 -16.45 -16.40
N VAL A 166 5.39 -17.31 -17.41
CA VAL A 166 6.14 -17.14 -18.66
C VAL A 166 5.76 -15.83 -19.36
N ALA A 167 4.46 -15.53 -19.45
CA ALA A 167 4.00 -14.28 -20.03
C ALA A 167 4.53 -13.05 -19.26
N CYS A 168 4.51 -13.09 -17.91
CA CYS A 168 5.10 -12.05 -17.08
C CYS A 168 6.58 -11.86 -17.39
N TYR A 169 7.38 -12.93 -17.44
CA TYR A 169 8.81 -12.80 -17.74
C TYR A 169 9.07 -12.25 -19.15
N VAL A 170 8.27 -12.65 -20.14
CA VAL A 170 8.42 -12.14 -21.51
C VAL A 170 8.04 -10.66 -21.59
N LEU A 171 6.90 -10.27 -20.97
CA LEU A 171 6.42 -8.89 -21.01
C LEU A 171 7.29 -7.95 -20.17
N LEU A 172 7.76 -8.42 -19.00
CA LEU A 172 8.54 -7.60 -18.07
C LEU A 172 10.05 -7.70 -18.31
N ALA A 173 10.49 -8.49 -19.29
CA ALA A 173 11.92 -8.67 -19.62
C ALA A 173 12.68 -7.33 -19.78
N PRO A 174 12.16 -6.32 -20.51
CA PRO A 174 12.86 -5.03 -20.63
C PRO A 174 13.00 -4.34 -19.27
N ALA A 175 11.92 -4.24 -18.48
CA ALA A 175 11.96 -3.61 -17.16
C ALA A 175 12.89 -4.36 -16.17
N ILE A 176 12.92 -5.68 -16.22
CA ILE A 176 13.84 -6.50 -15.42
C ILE A 176 15.29 -6.23 -15.83
N ALA A 177 15.57 -6.12 -17.14
CA ALA A 177 16.91 -5.81 -17.65
C ALA A 177 17.36 -4.40 -17.23
N ASP A 178 16.47 -3.44 -17.27
CA ASP A 178 16.75 -2.06 -16.85
C ASP A 178 16.94 -1.96 -15.34
N ALA A 179 16.13 -2.65 -14.53
CA ALA A 179 16.33 -2.76 -13.09
C ALA A 179 17.71 -3.37 -12.73
N MET A 180 18.19 -4.34 -13.51
CA MET A 180 19.54 -4.88 -13.34
C MET A 180 20.64 -3.87 -13.71
N ARG A 181 20.44 -3.08 -14.77
CA ARG A 181 21.40 -2.05 -15.21
C ARG A 181 21.49 -0.89 -14.20
N GLU A 182 20.34 -0.46 -13.69
CA GLU A 182 20.24 0.62 -12.71
C GLU A 182 20.62 0.18 -11.30
N ARG A 183 20.83 -1.12 -11.09
CA ARG A 183 21.10 -1.70 -9.77
C ARG A 183 20.01 -1.41 -8.75
N ASP A 184 18.74 -1.43 -9.19
CA ASP A 184 17.59 -1.32 -8.31
C ASP A 184 17.15 -2.72 -7.83
N PRO A 185 17.64 -3.18 -6.65
CA PRO A 185 17.35 -4.52 -6.15
C PRO A 185 15.88 -4.69 -5.76
N VAL A 186 15.19 -3.60 -5.42
CA VAL A 186 13.79 -3.64 -4.99
C VAL A 186 12.90 -3.88 -6.21
N ALA A 187 13.07 -3.10 -7.27
CA ALA A 187 12.33 -3.30 -8.51
C ALA A 187 12.60 -4.69 -9.09
N LEU A 188 13.88 -5.10 -9.14
CA LEU A 188 14.27 -6.42 -9.64
C LEU A 188 13.59 -7.56 -8.85
N LEU A 189 13.62 -7.51 -7.52
CA LEU A 189 13.03 -8.53 -6.66
C LEU A 189 11.51 -8.59 -6.84
N LEU A 190 10.83 -7.44 -6.88
CA LEU A 190 9.36 -7.37 -7.00
C LEU A 190 8.86 -7.76 -8.39
N LEU A 191 9.64 -7.53 -9.46
CA LEU A 191 9.27 -7.92 -10.82
C LEU A 191 9.60 -9.39 -11.11
N ALA A 192 10.77 -9.88 -10.68
CA ALA A 192 11.27 -11.20 -11.06
C ALA A 192 10.84 -12.33 -10.11
N MET A 193 10.72 -12.08 -8.80
CA MET A 193 10.47 -13.14 -7.82
C MET A 193 9.02 -13.68 -7.81
N PRO A 194 7.97 -12.85 -7.90
CA PRO A 194 6.58 -13.30 -7.77
C PRO A 194 6.14 -14.29 -8.85
N PRO A 195 6.48 -14.14 -10.16
CA PRO A 195 6.09 -15.11 -11.17
C PRO A 195 6.66 -16.51 -10.90
N GLY A 196 7.92 -16.60 -10.44
CA GLY A 196 8.57 -17.87 -10.12
C GLY A 196 7.98 -18.54 -8.87
N LEU A 197 7.78 -17.77 -7.78
CA LEU A 197 7.26 -18.29 -6.52
C LEU A 197 5.75 -18.58 -6.59
N GLY A 198 4.99 -17.81 -7.38
CA GLY A 198 3.54 -17.95 -7.48
C GLY A 198 3.12 -19.34 -7.95
N VAL A 199 3.89 -19.97 -8.84
CA VAL A 199 3.63 -21.33 -9.29
C VAL A 199 3.72 -22.35 -8.15
N LEU A 200 4.60 -22.12 -7.17
CA LEU A 200 4.74 -23.00 -5.99
C LEU A 200 3.56 -22.91 -5.03
N LEU A 201 2.86 -21.78 -4.99
CA LEU A 201 1.71 -21.55 -4.09
C LEU A 201 0.42 -22.20 -4.58
N THR A 202 0.35 -22.64 -5.83
CA THR A 202 -0.87 -23.24 -6.43
C THR A 202 -1.00 -24.74 -6.22
N GLY A 203 0.05 -25.41 -5.75
CA GLY A 203 0.10 -26.86 -5.53
C GLY A 203 -0.17 -27.31 -4.10
N PRO A 204 -0.54 -28.62 -3.89
CA PRO A 204 -0.56 -29.19 -2.56
C PRO A 204 0.87 -29.30 -2.02
N VAL A 205 1.08 -28.72 -0.86
CA VAL A 205 2.36 -28.74 -0.17
C VAL A 205 2.26 -29.78 0.98
N PRO A 206 3.34 -30.45 1.38
CA PRO A 206 3.35 -31.32 2.56
C PRO A 206 2.77 -30.59 3.79
N ARG A 207 2.02 -31.29 4.64
CA ARG A 207 1.32 -30.68 5.79
C ARG A 207 2.20 -29.83 6.68
N ALA A 208 3.40 -30.31 6.96
CA ALA A 208 4.37 -29.56 7.79
C ALA A 208 4.77 -28.24 7.12
N SER A 209 5.08 -28.27 5.82
CA SER A 209 5.44 -27.08 5.04
C SER A 209 4.24 -26.12 4.92
N ALA A 210 3.02 -26.63 4.73
CA ALA A 210 1.82 -25.81 4.67
C ALA A 210 1.58 -25.05 5.98
N TRP A 211 1.81 -25.69 7.12
CA TRP A 211 1.70 -25.05 8.42
C TRP A 211 2.75 -23.93 8.58
N VAL A 212 4.01 -24.23 8.30
CA VAL A 212 5.13 -23.26 8.41
C VAL A 212 4.90 -22.10 7.46
N ILE A 213 4.57 -22.34 6.21
CA ILE A 213 4.35 -21.30 5.21
C ILE A 213 3.14 -20.44 5.61
N SER A 214 1.98 -21.06 5.90
CA SER A 214 0.76 -20.28 6.18
C SER A 214 0.86 -19.48 7.47
N HIS A 215 1.34 -20.07 8.55
CA HIS A 215 1.45 -19.37 9.83
C HIS A 215 2.68 -18.47 9.90
N GLY A 216 3.81 -18.89 9.29
CA GLY A 216 5.02 -18.09 9.21
C GLY A 216 4.80 -16.81 8.40
N ILE A 217 4.21 -16.91 7.21
CA ILE A 217 3.90 -15.73 6.39
C ILE A 217 2.83 -14.86 7.08
N ALA A 218 1.80 -15.47 7.68
CA ALA A 218 0.79 -14.70 8.39
C ALA A 218 1.39 -13.94 9.60
N LEU A 219 2.28 -14.57 10.36
CA LEU A 219 2.97 -13.93 11.47
C LEU A 219 3.91 -12.82 10.97
N LEU A 220 4.68 -13.09 9.92
CA LEU A 220 5.57 -12.11 9.30
C LEU A 220 4.75 -10.91 8.79
N ALA A 221 3.64 -11.16 8.10
CA ALA A 221 2.75 -10.10 7.63
C ALA A 221 2.15 -9.30 8.79
N ALA A 222 1.71 -9.98 9.86
CA ALA A 222 1.18 -9.32 11.05
C ALA A 222 2.23 -8.42 11.77
N LEU A 223 3.51 -8.78 11.67
CA LEU A 223 4.60 -8.00 12.27
C LEU A 223 5.10 -6.88 11.35
N VAL A 224 5.26 -7.18 10.06
CA VAL A 224 5.83 -6.24 9.07
C VAL A 224 4.80 -5.23 8.60
N LEU A 225 3.52 -5.64 8.42
CA LEU A 225 2.49 -4.77 7.89
C LEU A 225 2.28 -3.49 8.72
N PRO A 226 2.16 -3.53 10.06
CA PRO A 226 2.04 -2.31 10.86
C PRO A 226 3.26 -1.38 10.70
N VAL A 227 4.47 -1.96 10.59
CA VAL A 227 5.68 -1.17 10.38
C VAL A 227 5.66 -0.50 9.01
N VAL A 228 5.32 -1.23 7.96
CA VAL A 228 5.20 -0.68 6.60
C VAL A 228 4.12 0.41 6.56
N VAL A 229 2.95 0.15 7.15
CA VAL A 229 1.88 1.16 7.28
C VAL A 229 2.40 2.40 7.98
N GLY A 230 3.09 2.23 9.11
CA GLY A 230 3.68 3.33 9.87
C GLY A 230 4.67 4.14 9.02
N VAL A 231 5.59 3.47 8.33
CA VAL A 231 6.59 4.13 7.47
C VAL A 231 5.93 4.86 6.31
N VAL A 232 4.99 4.23 5.61
CA VAL A 232 4.25 4.86 4.49
C VAL A 232 3.48 6.06 5.01
N PHE A 233 2.76 5.89 6.12
CA PHE A 233 1.99 6.97 6.72
C PHE A 233 2.89 8.13 7.20
N LEU A 234 4.08 7.85 7.72
CA LEU A 234 5.05 8.88 8.11
C LEU A 234 5.64 9.63 6.90
N ARG A 235 5.69 9.02 5.74
CA ARG A 235 6.27 9.63 4.52
C ARG A 235 5.27 10.43 3.69
N VAL A 236 3.97 10.11 3.73
CA VAL A 236 2.95 10.86 2.96
C VAL A 236 2.84 12.29 3.49
N PRO A 237 3.01 13.35 2.71
CA PRO A 237 2.90 14.73 3.20
C PRO A 237 1.48 15.03 3.70
N VAL A 238 1.36 15.57 4.92
CA VAL A 238 0.05 15.98 5.48
C VAL A 238 -0.26 17.42 5.14
N LEU A 239 0.79 18.24 5.03
CA LEU A 239 0.70 19.66 4.76
C LEU A 239 1.29 19.95 3.38
N PRO A 240 0.66 20.83 2.58
CA PRO A 240 1.23 21.25 1.30
C PRO A 240 2.51 22.04 1.54
N LEU A 241 3.54 21.73 0.76
CA LEU A 241 4.76 22.53 0.70
C LEU A 241 4.47 23.76 -0.13
N VAL A 242 4.69 24.93 0.45
CA VAL A 242 4.42 26.22 -0.18
C VAL A 242 5.68 27.09 -0.13
N ALA A 243 5.97 27.76 -1.22
CA ALA A 243 6.94 28.84 -1.26
C ALA A 243 6.21 30.19 -1.30
N VAL A 244 6.61 31.09 -0.43
CA VAL A 244 5.98 32.41 -0.28
C VAL A 244 7.02 33.49 -0.37
N GLU A 245 6.80 34.47 -1.25
CA GLU A 245 7.61 35.66 -1.30
C GLU A 245 7.29 36.56 -0.12
N THR A 246 8.33 37.15 0.48
CA THR A 246 8.19 38.09 1.60
C THR A 246 8.72 39.48 1.20
N THR A 247 8.19 40.51 1.82
CA THR A 247 8.66 41.89 1.61
C THR A 247 10.07 42.14 2.13
N GLY A 248 10.65 41.15 2.89
CA GLY A 248 11.99 41.26 3.44
C GLY A 248 12.08 42.11 4.71
N GLU A 249 10.96 42.67 5.18
CA GLU A 249 10.84 43.27 6.50
C GLU A 249 10.87 42.17 7.57
N ASP A 250 11.26 42.43 8.78
CA ASP A 250 11.39 41.47 9.88
C ASP A 250 12.53 40.43 9.78
N GLY A 251 13.54 40.65 8.95
CA GLY A 251 14.68 39.72 8.87
C GLY A 251 14.33 38.37 8.26
N LEU A 252 13.19 38.27 7.56
CA LEU A 252 12.79 37.09 6.82
C LEU A 252 13.58 36.97 5.49
N PRO A 253 13.93 35.77 5.06
CA PRO A 253 14.49 35.57 3.73
C PRO A 253 13.48 36.01 2.66
N PRO A 254 13.93 36.44 1.48
CA PRO A 254 13.07 36.96 0.40
C PRO A 254 12.02 35.95 -0.08
N VAL A 255 12.29 34.68 0.11
CA VAL A 255 11.34 33.57 -0.12
C VAL A 255 11.42 32.58 1.05
N VAL A 256 10.29 32.31 1.64
CA VAL A 256 10.13 31.28 2.70
C VAL A 256 9.54 30.04 2.08
N VAL A 257 10.27 28.91 2.18
CA VAL A 257 9.77 27.59 1.77
C VAL A 257 9.42 26.81 3.04
N GLY A 258 8.17 26.34 3.12
CA GLY A 258 7.70 25.63 4.30
C GLY A 258 6.27 25.10 4.14
N TYR A 259 5.76 24.54 5.21
CA TYR A 259 4.41 23.99 5.26
C TYR A 259 3.47 25.02 5.89
N THR A 260 2.36 25.31 5.22
CA THR A 260 1.32 26.18 5.80
C THR A 260 0.51 25.39 6.82
N ILE A 261 0.50 25.84 8.09
CA ILE A 261 -0.26 25.23 9.18
C ILE A 261 -1.65 25.85 9.26
N ALA A 262 -1.70 27.17 9.30
CA ALA A 262 -2.93 27.94 9.44
C ALA A 262 -2.82 29.28 8.73
N VAL A 263 -3.97 29.76 8.26
CA VAL A 263 -4.11 31.10 7.68
C VAL A 263 -5.26 31.77 8.41
N ASP A 264 -4.94 32.82 9.16
CA ASP A 264 -5.91 33.69 9.82
C ASP A 264 -6.02 35.01 9.06
N ASP A 265 -6.97 35.87 9.43
CA ASP A 265 -7.20 37.16 8.76
C ASP A 265 -5.98 38.09 8.82
N ARG A 266 -5.12 37.96 9.80
CA ARG A 266 -3.96 38.84 10.03
C ARG A 266 -2.60 38.16 9.89
N THR A 267 -2.53 36.87 10.19
CA THR A 267 -1.27 36.13 10.25
C THR A 267 -1.38 34.78 9.59
N THR A 268 -0.32 34.39 8.90
CA THR A 268 -0.15 33.03 8.39
C THR A 268 0.93 32.32 9.18
N THR A 269 0.63 31.11 9.63
CA THR A 269 1.54 30.28 10.40
C THR A 269 2.22 29.28 9.48
N PHE A 270 3.54 29.36 9.41
CA PHE A 270 4.37 28.46 8.61
C PHE A 270 5.23 27.57 9.49
N LEU A 271 5.34 26.30 9.10
CA LEU A 271 6.38 25.40 9.58
C LEU A 271 7.52 25.40 8.54
N SER A 272 8.65 25.97 8.89
CA SER A 272 9.84 25.94 8.03
C SER A 272 10.31 24.49 7.85
N THR A 273 10.99 24.22 6.73
CA THR A 273 11.66 22.92 6.49
C THR A 273 12.70 22.59 7.57
N GLU A 274 13.16 23.60 8.31
CA GLU A 274 14.04 23.44 9.48
C GLU A 274 13.30 23.02 10.76
N GLY A 275 11.96 22.97 10.75
CA GLY A 275 11.12 22.57 11.89
C GLY A 275 10.78 23.73 12.84
N THR A 276 11.07 24.98 12.48
CA THR A 276 10.69 26.16 13.27
C THR A 276 9.34 26.68 12.82
N VAL A 277 8.46 27.03 13.79
CA VAL A 277 7.19 27.68 13.50
C VAL A 277 7.40 29.18 13.44
N ARG A 278 6.90 29.83 12.37
CA ARG A 278 6.96 31.27 12.17
C ARG A 278 5.55 31.81 11.96
N PHE A 279 5.27 32.92 12.61
CA PHE A 279 4.05 33.70 12.42
C PHE A 279 4.40 34.91 11.56
N VAL A 280 3.82 35.02 10.39
CA VAL A 280 4.10 36.10 9.46
C VAL A 280 2.81 36.89 9.22
N ALA A 281 2.88 38.19 9.32
CA ALA A 281 1.73 39.06 9.03
C ALA A 281 1.37 38.94 7.54
N ASN A 282 0.07 38.86 7.22
CA ASN A 282 -0.37 38.69 5.84
C ASN A 282 0.03 39.84 4.92
N ASP A 283 0.17 41.03 5.47
CA ASP A 283 0.63 42.25 4.74
C ASP A 283 2.08 42.13 4.25
N HIS A 284 2.88 41.24 4.86
CA HIS A 284 4.26 40.96 4.47
C HIS A 284 4.39 39.79 3.51
N LEU A 285 3.27 39.11 3.18
CA LEU A 285 3.24 37.97 2.26
C LEU A 285 2.87 38.45 0.85
N GLY A 286 3.71 38.08 -0.10
CA GLY A 286 3.48 38.30 -1.51
C GLY A 286 2.90 37.06 -2.20
N ALA A 287 3.38 36.78 -3.40
CA ALA A 287 2.93 35.66 -4.20
C ALA A 287 3.27 34.32 -3.54
N GLN A 288 2.30 33.42 -3.54
CA GLN A 288 2.44 32.06 -3.01
C GLN A 288 2.36 31.04 -4.15
N THR A 289 3.20 30.02 -4.10
CA THR A 289 3.14 28.91 -5.04
C THR A 289 3.23 27.56 -4.31
N LEU A 290 2.50 26.58 -4.81
CA LEU A 290 2.61 25.20 -4.33
C LEU A 290 3.86 24.57 -4.93
N CYS A 291 4.71 24.04 -4.08
CA CYS A 291 5.89 23.34 -4.54
C CYS A 291 5.59 21.84 -4.71
N PRO A 292 6.13 21.22 -5.77
CA PRO A 292 6.01 19.77 -5.94
C PRO A 292 6.65 19.07 -4.74
N ASP A 293 5.98 18.01 -4.28
CA ASP A 293 6.53 17.17 -3.21
C ASP A 293 7.75 16.42 -3.76
N PRO A 294 8.90 16.45 -3.07
CA PRO A 294 10.06 15.63 -3.44
C PRO A 294 9.74 14.12 -3.56
N ALA A 295 8.69 13.67 -2.89
CA ALA A 295 8.21 12.28 -2.98
C ALA A 295 7.49 11.95 -4.32
N GLU A 296 7.07 12.96 -5.09
CA GLU A 296 6.47 12.76 -6.42
C GLU A 296 7.53 12.56 -7.53
N ILE A 297 8.80 12.78 -7.24
CA ILE A 297 9.88 12.52 -8.19
C ILE A 297 10.07 11.01 -8.28
N PRO A 298 9.93 10.38 -9.47
CA PRO A 298 10.17 8.95 -9.62
C PRO A 298 11.61 8.64 -9.20
N HIS A 299 11.75 7.82 -8.17
CA HIS A 299 13.06 7.41 -7.66
C HIS A 299 13.72 6.36 -8.55
N SER A 300 12.93 5.61 -9.31
CA SER A 300 13.39 4.57 -10.25
C SER A 300 13.18 5.04 -11.69
N ARG A 301 14.21 4.92 -12.51
CA ARG A 301 14.15 5.19 -13.96
C ARG A 301 13.67 3.98 -14.76
N VAL A 302 13.41 2.88 -14.07
CA VAL A 302 12.92 1.66 -14.70
C VAL A 302 11.52 1.89 -15.24
N ASP A 303 11.32 1.67 -16.53
CA ASP A 303 10.02 1.79 -17.18
C ASP A 303 9.68 0.55 -18.00
N LEU A 304 8.41 0.39 -18.32
CA LEU A 304 7.87 -0.60 -19.23
C LEU A 304 7.05 0.12 -20.31
N TYR A 305 7.63 0.34 -21.48
CA TYR A 305 6.96 1.06 -22.58
C TYR A 305 6.39 2.44 -22.17
N GLY A 306 7.14 3.20 -21.39
CA GLY A 306 6.75 4.52 -20.88
C GLY A 306 5.90 4.48 -19.60
N TRP A 307 5.64 3.31 -19.04
CA TRP A 307 5.00 3.17 -17.71
C TRP A 307 6.07 2.92 -16.65
N TYR A 308 6.32 3.90 -15.79
CA TYR A 308 7.31 3.76 -14.73
C TYR A 308 6.88 2.74 -13.68
N VAL A 309 7.83 1.95 -13.16
CA VAL A 309 7.54 0.86 -12.21
C VAL A 309 6.94 1.35 -10.89
N GLU A 310 7.10 2.62 -10.57
CA GLU A 310 6.53 3.26 -9.38
C GLU A 310 5.16 3.89 -9.61
N GLU A 311 4.69 3.93 -10.85
CA GLU A 311 3.38 4.46 -11.20
C GLU A 311 2.29 3.39 -11.07
N SER A 312 1.13 3.84 -10.58
CA SER A 312 -0.07 3.02 -10.55
C SER A 312 -0.80 3.07 -11.91
N MET A 313 -1.69 2.11 -12.16
CA MET A 313 -2.51 2.12 -13.36
C MET A 313 -3.38 3.38 -13.46
N ILE A 314 -3.88 3.87 -12.33
CA ILE A 314 -4.64 5.14 -12.29
C ILE A 314 -3.78 6.32 -12.72
N SER A 315 -2.55 6.42 -12.21
CA SER A 315 -1.65 7.54 -12.58
C SER A 315 -1.22 7.46 -14.03
N TRP A 316 -0.97 6.25 -14.55
CA TRP A 316 -0.61 6.05 -15.94
C TRP A 316 -1.78 6.34 -16.92
N LEU A 317 -3.02 6.02 -16.53
CA LEU A 317 -4.21 6.33 -17.33
C LEU A 317 -4.68 7.79 -17.19
N ALA A 318 -4.24 8.50 -16.16
CA ALA A 318 -4.58 9.90 -15.99
C ALA A 318 -3.94 10.74 -17.11
N PRO A 319 -4.63 11.78 -17.61
CA PRO A 319 -4.03 12.66 -18.59
C PRO A 319 -2.74 13.27 -18.03
N GLU A 320 -1.68 13.26 -18.85
CA GLU A 320 -0.42 13.89 -18.48
C GLU A 320 -0.66 15.32 -18.02
N ARG A 321 -0.28 15.60 -16.79
CA ARG A 321 -0.25 16.97 -16.32
C ARG A 321 0.84 17.69 -17.10
N ALA A 322 0.52 18.87 -17.64
CA ALA A 322 1.55 19.71 -18.23
C ALA A 322 2.68 19.86 -17.18
N PRO A 323 3.95 19.65 -17.58
CA PRO A 323 5.06 19.81 -16.67
C PRO A 323 4.97 21.20 -16.06
N THR A 324 4.76 21.28 -14.75
CA THR A 324 4.78 22.55 -14.05
C THR A 324 6.23 23.04 -14.14
N PRO A 325 6.51 24.20 -14.75
CA PRO A 325 7.85 24.71 -14.81
C PRO A 325 8.39 24.83 -13.38
N ASP A 326 9.65 24.44 -13.18
CA ASP A 326 10.32 24.56 -11.89
C ASP A 326 10.25 26.04 -11.46
N ASP A 327 9.37 26.33 -10.51
CA ASP A 327 9.23 27.66 -9.98
C ASP A 327 10.46 27.97 -9.10
N PRO A 328 11.24 29.03 -9.42
CA PRO A 328 12.45 29.36 -8.67
C PRO A 328 12.16 29.64 -7.19
N ARG A 329 10.91 29.99 -6.84
CA ARG A 329 10.48 30.18 -5.45
C ARG A 329 10.57 28.88 -4.64
N CYS A 330 10.32 27.72 -5.24
CA CYS A 330 10.48 26.43 -4.59
C CYS A 330 11.95 26.10 -4.26
N GLN A 331 12.88 26.80 -4.88
CA GLN A 331 14.31 26.73 -4.58
C GLN A 331 14.79 27.89 -3.66
N GLY A 332 13.87 28.66 -3.09
CA GLY A 332 14.16 29.80 -2.21
C GLY A 332 14.63 31.08 -2.93
N ARG A 333 14.39 31.18 -4.26
CA ARG A 333 14.73 32.35 -5.08
C ARG A 333 13.47 33.10 -5.50
N ARG A 334 13.55 34.44 -5.70
CA ARG A 334 12.40 35.18 -6.23
C ARG A 334 12.13 34.83 -7.68
N ALA A 335 10.85 34.92 -8.09
CA ALA A 335 10.47 34.66 -9.49
C ALA A 335 11.08 35.67 -10.49
N SER A 336 11.53 36.83 -10.01
CA SER A 336 12.14 37.88 -10.84
C SER A 336 13.68 37.77 -10.95
N GLU A 337 14.28 36.80 -10.30
CA GLU A 337 15.71 36.46 -10.43
C GLU A 337 15.90 35.28 -11.40
#